data_acbc86b0cceb1642da8728b2d5ab1224
#
_entry.id   acbc86b0cceb1642da8728b2d5ab1224
#
_cell.length_a   1.000
_cell.length_b   1.000
_cell.length_c   1.000
_cell.angle_alpha   90.00
_cell.angle_beta   90.00
_cell.angle_gamma   90.00
#
_symmetry.space_group_name_H-M   'P 1'
#
loop_
_entity.id
_entity.type
_entity.pdbx_description
1 polymer ?
#
loop_
_entity_poly.entity_id
_entity_poly.type
_entity_poly.pdbx_seq_one_letter_code
_entity_poly.pdbx_strand_id
1 'polypeptide(L)'
;MQEEKCNVMIKKEFVAPYMEQIKKSGMRKMKVVNTREYVGILKELTEEGKEVSMMIFGSSMAPFLIHARDMIYFKKPDRKLKKGDMVFFQRETGQYVMHRIWKIRPEGYYIVGDAQTQIEGPVKREQIFALITKVRRKERWMKPGDFWWEFFEHVWLHMIPIRQTVMWCYGKLVK
;
A
#
# COMPACT_ATOMS: atom_id res chain seq x y z
N MET A 1 -22.97 -3.96 -9.08
CA MET A 1 -21.56 -4.33 -9.00
C MET A 1 -20.80 -3.37 -9.88
N GLN A 2 -20.42 -2.21 -9.32
CA GLN A 2 -19.71 -1.14 -10.05
C GLN A 2 -18.21 -1.39 -9.92
N GLU A 3 -17.57 -1.68 -11.05
CA GLU A 3 -16.13 -1.58 -11.18
C GLU A 3 -15.73 -0.10 -11.03
N GLU A 4 -15.16 0.28 -9.90
CA GLU A 4 -14.50 1.58 -9.76
C GLU A 4 -13.28 1.59 -10.69
N LYS A 5 -13.42 2.24 -11.84
CA LYS A 5 -12.31 2.61 -12.71
C LYS A 5 -11.47 3.66 -11.99
N CYS A 6 -10.44 3.22 -11.28
CA CYS A 6 -9.45 4.10 -10.68
C CYS A 6 -8.53 4.63 -11.79
N ASN A 7 -8.85 5.81 -12.34
CA ASN A 7 -7.97 6.53 -13.28
C ASN A 7 -6.84 7.22 -12.50
N VAL A 8 -5.65 6.68 -12.63
CA VAL A 8 -4.44 7.22 -11.99
C VAL A 8 -3.88 8.37 -12.80
N MET A 9 -4.03 9.62 -12.36
CA MET A 9 -3.26 10.75 -12.87
C MET A 9 -1.88 10.81 -12.20
N ILE A 10 -0.86 10.42 -12.93
CA ILE A 10 0.54 10.44 -12.46
C ILE A 10 1.10 11.85 -12.69
N LYS A 11 1.51 12.56 -11.64
CA LYS A 11 2.27 13.81 -11.78
C LYS A 11 3.63 13.51 -12.43
N LYS A 12 3.93 14.17 -13.56
CA LYS A 12 5.13 13.99 -14.38
C LYS A 12 6.46 14.06 -13.62
N GLU A 13 6.52 14.79 -12.53
CA GLU A 13 7.76 15.09 -11.78
C GLU A 13 8.35 13.88 -11.04
N PHE A 14 7.53 12.88 -10.67
CA PHE A 14 7.98 11.71 -9.90
C PHE A 14 8.34 10.51 -10.77
N VAL A 15 8.01 10.55 -12.05
CA VAL A 15 8.28 9.46 -12.99
C VAL A 15 9.44 9.81 -13.93
N ALA A 16 9.95 11.06 -13.87
CA ALA A 16 10.97 11.55 -14.79
C ALA A 16 12.23 10.67 -14.90
N PRO A 17 12.82 10.15 -13.81
CA PRO A 17 13.99 9.29 -13.90
C PRO A 17 13.69 7.93 -14.57
N TYR A 18 12.46 7.43 -14.41
CA TYR A 18 12.02 6.14 -14.96
C TYR A 18 11.44 6.27 -16.37
N MET A 19 10.90 7.43 -16.73
CA MET A 19 10.39 7.73 -18.08
C MET A 19 11.50 7.71 -19.14
N GLU A 20 12.73 7.97 -18.75
CA GLU A 20 13.86 7.90 -19.67
C GLU A 20 14.24 6.46 -20.01
N GLN A 21 14.11 5.54 -19.06
CA GLN A 21 14.26 4.09 -19.29
C GLN A 21 13.10 3.53 -20.12
N ILE A 22 11.87 3.97 -19.87
CA ILE A 22 10.68 3.56 -20.64
C ILE A 22 10.74 4.13 -22.08
N LYS A 23 11.27 5.34 -22.29
CA LYS A 23 11.51 5.88 -23.63
C LYS A 23 12.56 5.10 -24.43
N LYS A 24 13.57 4.54 -23.78
CA LYS A 24 14.57 3.66 -24.43
C LYS A 24 14.00 2.31 -24.86
N SER A 25 12.90 1.84 -24.24
CA SER A 25 12.21 0.60 -24.62
C SER A 25 11.16 0.75 -25.72
N GLY A 26 11.08 1.90 -26.40
CA GLY A 26 10.28 2.07 -27.64
C GLY A 26 8.79 2.33 -27.45
N MET A 27 8.27 2.49 -26.25
CA MET A 27 6.86 2.83 -26.01
C MET A 27 6.54 4.30 -26.25
N ARG A 28 6.16 4.63 -27.47
CA ARG A 28 5.57 5.91 -27.84
C ARG A 28 4.09 5.95 -27.47
N LYS A 29 3.70 6.96 -26.72
CA LYS A 29 2.38 7.41 -26.22
C LYS A 29 2.12 7.00 -24.78
N MET A 30 1.90 8.03 -23.94
CA MET A 30 1.31 7.86 -22.61
C MET A 30 -0.08 7.25 -22.77
N LYS A 31 -0.17 5.92 -22.73
CA LYS A 31 -1.40 5.21 -22.39
C LYS A 31 -1.69 5.48 -20.92
N VAL A 32 -2.95 5.67 -20.57
CA VAL A 32 -3.42 5.52 -19.18
C VAL A 32 -3.02 4.09 -18.79
N VAL A 33 -1.93 3.97 -18.04
CA VAL A 33 -1.43 2.65 -17.62
C VAL A 33 -2.45 2.11 -16.63
N ASN A 34 -2.98 0.94 -16.90
CA ASN A 34 -3.84 0.24 -15.97
C ASN A 34 -3.08 0.10 -14.66
N THR A 35 -3.73 0.40 -13.52
CA THR A 35 -3.14 0.30 -12.19
C THR A 35 -2.44 -1.05 -11.96
N ARG A 36 -2.98 -2.12 -12.53
CA ARG A 36 -2.43 -3.47 -12.46
C ARG A 36 -1.08 -3.58 -13.19
N GLU A 37 -0.97 -3.03 -14.40
CA GLU A 37 0.28 -3.00 -15.17
C GLU A 37 1.35 -2.16 -14.44
N TYR A 38 0.94 -1.00 -13.91
CA TYR A 38 1.84 -0.12 -13.18
C TYR A 38 2.42 -0.78 -11.93
N VAL A 39 1.58 -1.38 -11.08
CA VAL A 39 2.04 -2.10 -9.88
C VAL A 39 2.85 -3.35 -10.26
N GLY A 40 2.55 -3.99 -11.39
CA GLY A 40 3.35 -5.09 -11.94
C GLY A 40 4.79 -4.67 -12.22
N ILE A 41 5.00 -3.53 -12.90
CA ILE A 41 6.34 -2.98 -13.16
C ILE A 41 7.06 -2.65 -11.85
N LEU A 42 6.37 -2.04 -10.89
CA LEU A 42 6.97 -1.74 -9.58
C LEU A 42 7.36 -3.02 -8.82
N LYS A 43 6.58 -4.09 -8.95
CA LYS A 43 6.91 -5.40 -8.39
C LYS A 43 8.21 -5.94 -8.98
N GLU A 44 8.38 -5.92 -10.31
CA GLU A 44 9.62 -6.34 -10.98
C GLU A 44 10.82 -5.54 -10.46
N LEU A 45 10.70 -4.22 -10.32
CA LEU A 45 11.76 -3.38 -9.76
C LEU A 45 12.11 -3.74 -8.31
N THR A 46 11.13 -4.14 -7.49
CA THR A 46 11.43 -4.62 -6.14
C THR A 46 12.14 -5.97 -6.15
N GLU A 47 11.84 -6.84 -7.11
CA GLU A 47 12.52 -8.12 -7.30
C GLU A 47 13.99 -7.95 -7.68
N GLU A 48 14.32 -6.86 -8.41
CA GLU A 48 15.69 -6.42 -8.69
C GLU A 48 16.40 -5.79 -7.48
N GLY A 49 15.75 -5.74 -6.31
CA GLY A 49 16.31 -5.18 -5.07
C GLY A 49 16.18 -3.65 -4.94
N LYS A 50 15.44 -2.99 -5.82
CA LYS A 50 15.23 -1.54 -5.77
C LYS A 50 14.15 -1.16 -4.75
N GLU A 51 14.35 -0.04 -4.03
CA GLU A 51 13.27 0.64 -3.31
C GLU A 51 12.52 1.52 -4.29
N VAL A 52 11.21 1.36 -4.35
CA VAL A 52 10.34 2.09 -5.26
C VAL A 52 9.29 2.87 -4.49
N SER A 53 8.67 3.84 -5.15
CA SER A 53 7.62 4.66 -4.52
C SER A 53 6.41 4.79 -5.43
N MET A 54 5.24 4.94 -4.80
CA MET A 54 4.02 5.28 -5.51
C MET A 54 3.07 6.11 -4.63
N MET A 55 2.19 6.86 -5.28
CA MET A 55 1.08 7.52 -4.61
C MET A 55 0.02 6.49 -4.21
N ILE A 56 -0.60 6.68 -3.04
CA ILE A 56 -1.68 5.82 -2.57
C ILE A 56 -2.96 6.04 -3.39
N PHE A 57 -3.51 4.94 -3.86
CA PHE A 57 -4.83 4.87 -4.47
C PHE A 57 -5.73 3.92 -3.69
N GLY A 58 -6.99 4.33 -3.46
CA GLY A 58 -7.92 3.62 -2.61
C GLY A 58 -7.98 4.16 -1.18
N SER A 59 -8.96 3.69 -0.41
CA SER A 59 -9.27 4.19 0.93
C SER A 59 -9.04 3.15 2.04
N SER A 60 -8.63 1.93 1.69
CA SER A 60 -8.52 0.82 2.64
C SER A 60 -7.51 1.05 3.77
N MET A 61 -6.54 1.94 3.56
CA MET A 61 -5.51 2.30 4.54
C MET A 61 -5.77 3.62 5.26
N ALA A 62 -6.96 4.22 5.07
CA ALA A 62 -7.38 5.37 5.87
C ALA A 62 -7.60 4.94 7.34
N PRO A 63 -7.38 5.80 8.33
CA PRO A 63 -6.94 7.20 8.25
C PRO A 63 -5.41 7.34 8.23
N PHE A 64 -4.65 6.24 8.28
CA PHE A 64 -3.18 6.29 8.22
C PHE A 64 -2.70 6.87 6.89
N LEU A 65 -3.17 6.33 5.78
CA LEU A 65 -2.83 6.80 4.44
C LEU A 65 -4.07 7.23 3.67
N ILE A 66 -4.00 8.39 3.04
CA ILE A 66 -5.13 9.02 2.33
C ILE A 66 -4.90 8.97 0.82
N HIS A 67 -5.95 8.57 0.11
CA HIS A 67 -6.03 8.52 -1.35
C HIS A 67 -5.51 9.80 -2.02
N ALA A 68 -4.69 9.66 -3.05
CA ALA A 68 -4.15 10.72 -3.89
C ALA A 68 -3.43 11.86 -3.14
N ARG A 69 -3.09 11.68 -1.86
CA ARG A 69 -2.38 12.65 -1.03
C ARG A 69 -1.03 12.13 -0.56
N ASP A 70 -1.00 10.88 -0.12
CA ASP A 70 0.16 10.31 0.55
C ASP A 70 0.95 9.39 -0.39
N MET A 71 2.24 9.32 -0.18
CA MET A 71 3.15 8.42 -0.93
C MET A 71 3.69 7.35 -0.02
N ILE A 72 3.89 6.18 -0.58
CA ILE A 72 4.55 5.05 0.06
C ILE A 72 5.84 4.71 -0.63
N TYR A 73 6.80 4.20 0.14
CA TYR A 73 8.04 3.63 -0.33
C TYR A 73 8.11 2.18 0.13
N PHE A 74 8.53 1.32 -0.76
CA PHE A 74 8.54 -0.12 -0.50
C PHE A 74 9.65 -0.82 -1.27
N LYS A 75 10.07 -1.96 -0.74
CA LYS A 75 11.08 -2.83 -1.35
C LYS A 75 10.74 -4.29 -1.10
N LYS A 76 11.43 -5.20 -1.77
CA LYS A 76 11.36 -6.62 -1.44
C LYS A 76 11.67 -6.83 0.04
N PRO A 77 10.89 -7.66 0.78
CA PRO A 77 11.18 -7.93 2.18
C PRO A 77 12.56 -8.57 2.34
N ASP A 78 13.46 -7.88 3.02
CA ASP A 78 14.84 -8.29 3.32
C ASP A 78 15.00 -8.83 4.75
N ARG A 79 13.89 -8.94 5.47
CA ARG A 79 13.80 -9.51 6.82
C ARG A 79 12.53 -10.35 6.98
N LYS A 80 12.46 -11.07 8.08
CA LYS A 80 11.23 -11.76 8.47
C LYS A 80 10.12 -10.74 8.74
N LEU A 81 8.96 -10.98 8.13
CA LEU A 81 7.77 -10.15 8.33
C LEU A 81 7.22 -10.34 9.75
N LYS A 82 6.73 -9.26 10.33
CA LYS A 82 6.15 -9.24 11.68
C LYS A 82 4.72 -8.71 11.66
N LYS A 83 3.97 -8.96 12.74
CA LYS A 83 2.68 -8.32 12.98
C LYS A 83 2.87 -6.79 12.96
N GLY A 84 1.94 -6.09 12.31
CA GLY A 84 1.98 -4.65 12.14
C GLY A 84 2.64 -4.18 10.86
N ASP A 85 3.47 -5.00 10.20
CA ASP A 85 4.06 -4.65 8.91
C ASP A 85 2.99 -4.33 7.87
N MET A 86 3.17 -3.24 7.13
CA MET A 86 2.40 -2.96 5.92
C MET A 86 3.07 -3.64 4.74
N VAL A 87 2.32 -4.45 4.02
CA VAL A 87 2.84 -5.25 2.91
C VAL A 87 2.00 -5.10 1.65
N PHE A 88 2.65 -5.20 0.49
CA PHE A 88 1.98 -5.44 -0.76
C PHE A 88 1.93 -6.93 -1.06
N PHE A 89 0.76 -7.40 -1.43
CA PHE A 89 0.56 -8.78 -1.86
C PHE A 89 -0.34 -8.86 -3.09
N GLN A 90 -0.26 -9.97 -3.79
CA GLN A 90 -1.11 -10.26 -4.93
C GLN A 90 -2.10 -11.36 -4.55
N ARG A 91 -3.40 -11.07 -4.69
CA ARG A 91 -4.46 -12.07 -4.55
C ARG A 91 -4.40 -13.09 -5.67
N GLU A 92 -4.99 -14.25 -5.48
CA GLU A 92 -5.13 -15.28 -6.53
C GLU A 92 -5.86 -14.76 -7.77
N THR A 93 -6.76 -13.79 -7.61
CA THR A 93 -7.42 -13.06 -8.69
C THR A 93 -6.48 -12.15 -9.50
N GLY A 94 -5.21 -12.05 -9.07
CA GLY A 94 -4.20 -11.16 -9.65
C GLY A 94 -4.32 -9.70 -9.22
N GLN A 95 -5.23 -9.36 -8.30
CA GLN A 95 -5.35 -8.01 -7.76
C GLN A 95 -4.20 -7.72 -6.80
N TYR A 96 -3.57 -6.55 -6.93
CA TYR A 96 -2.58 -6.06 -5.99
C TYR A 96 -3.24 -5.27 -4.87
N VAL A 97 -2.88 -5.59 -3.64
CA VAL A 97 -3.45 -5.00 -2.43
C VAL A 97 -2.34 -4.65 -1.45
N MET A 98 -2.49 -3.52 -0.76
CA MET A 98 -1.60 -3.13 0.33
C MET A 98 -2.40 -3.04 1.62
N HIS A 99 -2.05 -3.89 2.57
CA HIS A 99 -2.69 -3.94 3.88
C HIS A 99 -1.64 -4.22 4.98
N ARG A 100 -2.10 -4.24 6.23
CA ARG A 100 -1.27 -4.47 7.41
C ARG A 100 -1.42 -5.89 7.91
N ILE A 101 -0.31 -6.55 8.30
CA ILE A 101 -0.32 -7.88 8.91
C ILE A 101 -0.95 -7.80 10.31
N TRP A 102 -2.10 -8.42 10.47
CA TRP A 102 -2.79 -8.52 11.75
C TRP A 102 -2.30 -9.69 12.60
N LYS A 103 -2.07 -10.85 11.99
CA LYS A 103 -1.63 -12.07 12.66
C LYS A 103 -0.82 -12.95 11.71
N ILE A 104 0.14 -13.67 12.28
CA ILE A 104 0.93 -14.69 11.57
C ILE A 104 0.61 -16.04 12.19
N ARG A 105 0.37 -17.04 11.34
CA ARG A 105 0.13 -18.42 11.72
C ARG A 105 0.96 -19.36 10.83
N PRO A 106 1.10 -20.65 11.16
CA PRO A 106 1.81 -21.61 10.33
C PRO A 106 1.29 -21.67 8.88
N GLU A 107 -0.03 -21.53 8.70
CA GLU A 107 -0.70 -21.58 7.40
C GLU A 107 -0.53 -20.31 6.57
N GLY A 108 -0.09 -19.18 7.17
CA GLY A 108 0.12 -17.93 6.45
C GLY A 108 -0.15 -16.65 7.25
N TYR A 109 -0.28 -15.56 6.53
CA TYR A 109 -0.48 -14.22 7.06
C TYR A 109 -1.96 -13.83 6.99
N TYR A 110 -2.48 -13.28 8.08
CA TYR A 110 -3.80 -12.67 8.15
C TYR A 110 -3.64 -11.16 8.13
N ILE A 111 -4.30 -10.51 7.20
CA ILE A 111 -4.01 -9.14 6.79
C ILE A 111 -5.30 -8.31 6.82
N VAL A 112 -5.22 -7.03 7.18
CA VAL A 112 -6.37 -6.11 7.26
C VAL A 112 -5.96 -4.71 6.87
N GLY A 113 -6.81 -4.01 6.11
CA GLY A 113 -6.66 -2.58 5.85
C GLY A 113 -6.97 -1.73 7.09
N ASP A 114 -6.34 -0.57 7.23
CA ASP A 114 -6.52 0.29 8.40
C ASP A 114 -7.96 0.87 8.52
N ALA A 115 -8.69 0.98 7.39
CA ALA A 115 -10.12 1.35 7.37
C ALA A 115 -11.07 0.15 7.47
N GLN A 116 -10.57 -1.08 7.43
CA GLN A 116 -11.39 -2.27 7.29
C GLN A 116 -11.53 -3.01 8.62
N THR A 117 -12.62 -3.78 8.72
CA THR A 117 -12.88 -4.71 9.82
C THR A 117 -12.77 -6.16 9.38
N GLN A 118 -12.85 -6.39 8.06
CA GLN A 118 -12.74 -7.72 7.49
C GLN A 118 -11.26 -8.12 7.35
N ILE A 119 -10.89 -9.23 7.98
CA ILE A 119 -9.56 -9.81 7.92
C ILE A 119 -9.50 -10.77 6.74
N GLU A 120 -8.48 -10.61 5.91
CA GLU A 120 -8.20 -11.47 4.76
C GLU A 120 -7.06 -12.44 5.08
N GLY A 121 -7.20 -13.69 4.67
CA GLY A 121 -6.16 -14.72 4.85
C GLY A 121 -6.70 -16.14 4.86
N PRO A 122 -5.81 -17.13 4.88
CA PRO A 122 -4.36 -17.01 4.94
C PRO A 122 -3.74 -16.57 3.61
N VAL A 123 -2.90 -15.54 3.65
CA VAL A 123 -2.09 -15.09 2.53
C VAL A 123 -0.72 -15.78 2.63
N LYS A 124 -0.30 -16.45 1.56
CA LYS A 124 0.99 -17.15 1.53
C LYS A 124 2.16 -16.18 1.42
N ARG A 125 3.35 -16.60 1.87
CA ARG A 125 4.56 -15.76 1.81
C ARG A 125 4.89 -15.32 0.39
N GLU A 126 4.69 -16.20 -0.58
CA GLU A 126 4.99 -16.00 -1.99
C GLU A 126 4.09 -14.94 -2.65
N GLN A 127 2.91 -14.73 -2.09
CA GLN A 127 1.99 -13.68 -2.54
C GLN A 127 2.44 -12.28 -2.10
N ILE A 128 3.28 -12.19 -1.06
CA ILE A 128 3.78 -10.92 -0.50
C ILE A 128 5.08 -10.55 -1.20
N PHE A 129 5.03 -9.56 -2.10
CA PHE A 129 6.18 -9.15 -2.88
C PHE A 129 6.93 -7.94 -2.32
N ALA A 130 6.28 -7.11 -1.48
CA ALA A 130 6.94 -5.93 -0.94
C ALA A 130 6.54 -5.60 0.50
N LEU A 131 7.48 -4.96 1.21
CA LEU A 131 7.35 -4.38 2.54
C LEU A 131 7.42 -2.87 2.43
N ILE A 132 6.48 -2.17 3.05
CA ILE A 132 6.50 -0.71 3.12
C ILE A 132 7.57 -0.28 4.12
N THR A 133 8.51 0.56 3.69
CA THR A 133 9.67 1.00 4.48
C THR A 133 9.46 2.36 5.14
N LYS A 134 8.79 3.27 4.44
CA LYS A 134 8.46 4.62 4.89
C LYS A 134 7.30 5.19 4.09
N VAL A 135 6.69 6.22 4.61
CA VAL A 135 5.59 6.93 3.94
C VAL A 135 5.83 8.46 4.00
N ARG A 136 5.25 9.19 3.05
CA ARG A 136 5.23 10.66 3.07
C ARG A 136 3.78 11.13 3.17
N ARG A 137 3.40 11.64 4.35
CA ARG A 137 2.06 12.15 4.66
C ARG A 137 2.08 13.66 4.78
N LYS A 138 1.27 14.38 4.01
CA LYS A 138 1.26 15.85 4.03
C LYS A 138 2.67 16.45 4.06
N GLU A 139 3.53 16.00 3.16
CA GLU A 139 4.95 16.43 3.03
C GLU A 139 5.87 16.00 4.20
N ARG A 140 5.39 15.29 5.21
CA ARG A 140 6.18 14.78 6.33
C ARG A 140 6.51 13.31 6.15
N TRP A 141 7.77 12.98 6.30
CA TRP A 141 8.25 11.60 6.33
C TRP A 141 7.82 10.90 7.62
N MET A 142 7.43 9.64 7.48
CA MET A 142 7.14 8.73 8.59
C MET A 142 7.74 7.37 8.27
N LYS A 143 8.36 6.77 9.29
CA LYS A 143 9.02 5.46 9.23
C LYS A 143 8.79 4.70 10.54
N PRO A 144 9.14 3.41 10.62
CA PRO A 144 9.15 2.66 11.87
C PRO A 144 9.90 3.43 12.98
N GLY A 145 9.29 3.51 14.16
CA GLY A 145 9.77 4.30 15.29
C GLY A 145 9.12 5.67 15.44
N ASP A 146 8.46 6.20 14.42
CA ASP A 146 7.74 7.47 14.53
C ASP A 146 6.38 7.24 15.22
N PHE A 147 5.95 8.19 16.06
CA PHE A 147 4.75 8.09 16.91
C PHE A 147 3.51 7.58 16.15
N TRP A 148 3.15 8.18 15.02
CA TRP A 148 1.97 7.76 14.26
C TRP A 148 2.15 6.38 13.60
N TRP A 149 3.37 6.02 13.21
CA TRP A 149 3.64 4.67 12.70
C TRP A 149 3.38 3.63 13.78
N GLU A 150 3.99 3.81 14.97
CA GLU A 150 3.84 2.92 16.12
C GLU A 150 2.39 2.86 16.63
N PHE A 151 1.69 4.01 16.66
CA PHE A 151 0.26 4.05 17.01
C PHE A 151 -0.57 3.14 16.10
N PHE A 152 -0.40 3.21 14.78
CA PHE A 152 -1.13 2.38 13.83
C PHE A 152 -0.69 0.92 13.88
N GLU A 153 0.58 0.65 14.14
CA GLU A 153 1.13 -0.70 14.27
C GLU A 153 0.66 -1.41 15.55
N HIS A 154 0.60 -0.69 16.67
CA HIS A 154 0.38 -1.30 18.00
C HIS A 154 -0.99 -1.02 18.61
N VAL A 155 -1.59 0.13 18.39
CA VAL A 155 -2.87 0.51 18.99
C VAL A 155 -4.03 0.31 18.00
N TRP A 156 -3.98 0.99 16.86
CA TRP A 156 -5.05 0.97 15.88
C TRP A 156 -5.34 -0.44 15.35
N LEU A 157 -4.32 -1.25 15.19
CA LEU A 157 -4.45 -2.63 14.74
C LEU A 157 -5.32 -3.49 15.68
N HIS A 158 -5.40 -3.16 16.96
CA HIS A 158 -6.26 -3.85 17.93
C HIS A 158 -7.68 -3.29 18.01
N MET A 159 -7.92 -2.12 17.42
CA MET A 159 -9.23 -1.45 17.45
C MET A 159 -10.20 -1.90 16.35
N ILE A 160 -9.96 -3.04 15.71
CA ILE A 160 -10.76 -3.54 14.57
C ILE A 160 -12.27 -3.44 14.83
N PRO A 161 -12.83 -3.94 15.96
CA PRO A 161 -14.28 -3.96 16.18
C PRO A 161 -14.91 -2.57 16.30
N ILE A 162 -14.14 -1.55 16.70
CA ILE A 162 -14.65 -0.20 16.93
C ILE A 162 -14.23 0.81 15.85
N ARG A 163 -13.45 0.39 14.86
CA ARG A 163 -12.92 1.26 13.80
C ARG A 163 -14.02 2.02 13.07
N GLN A 164 -15.12 1.36 12.71
CA GLN A 164 -16.22 2.00 11.99
C GLN A 164 -16.83 3.14 12.79
N THR A 165 -17.04 2.95 14.10
CA THR A 165 -17.55 3.99 15.00
C THR A 165 -16.58 5.16 15.10
N VAL A 166 -15.29 4.88 15.29
CA VAL A 166 -14.26 5.93 15.37
C VAL A 166 -14.15 6.70 14.05
N MET A 167 -14.18 6.03 12.91
CA MET A 167 -14.14 6.66 11.59
C MET A 167 -15.37 7.50 11.33
N TRP A 168 -16.56 7.05 11.73
CA TRP A 168 -17.79 7.80 11.63
C TRP A 168 -17.77 9.08 12.49
N CYS A 169 -17.33 8.97 13.76
CA CYS A 169 -17.15 10.14 14.64
C CYS A 169 -16.16 11.14 14.04
N TYR A 170 -15.01 10.67 13.57
CA TYR A 170 -14.01 11.51 12.90
C TYR A 170 -14.58 12.23 11.67
N GLY A 171 -15.33 11.55 10.86
CA GLY A 171 -15.96 12.13 9.67
C GLY A 171 -17.00 13.22 9.96
N LYS A 172 -17.59 13.21 11.18
CA LYS A 172 -18.50 14.28 11.64
C LYS A 172 -17.76 15.50 12.22
N LEU A 173 -16.56 15.27 12.80
CA LEU A 173 -15.77 16.34 13.42
C LEU A 173 -14.95 17.15 12.42
N VAL A 174 -14.70 16.59 11.21
CA VAL A 174 -13.86 17.21 10.16
C VAL A 174 -14.71 17.88 9.08
N LYS A 175 -16.02 17.85 9.20
CA LYS A 175 -16.94 18.67 8.39
C LYS A 175 -17.14 20.01 9.05
#